data_416885fb12593d27c9e5abcf2ec3bb4a
#
_entry.id   416885fb12593d27c9e5abcf2ec3bb4a
#
_cell.length_a   1.000
_cell.length_b   1.000
_cell.length_c   1.000
_cell.angle_alpha   90.00
_cell.angle_beta   90.00
_cell.angle_gamma   90.00
#
_symmetry.space_group_name_H-M   'P 1'
#
loop_
_entity.id
_entity.type
_entity.pdbx_description
1 polymer ?
#
loop_
_entity_poly.entity_id
_entity_poly.type
_entity_poly.pdbx_seq_one_letter_code
_entity_poly.pdbx_strand_id
1 'polypeptide(L)'
;MLIYAKQPIYYIINKYPNKIKTLYLAKDLEKKEYSRLMKMGFPVKRIPNEAAQKMCKNASHQGFLAEVDDVLLQPYDFFFEKKFVLVLSGLTDVGNIGAIVRSAYALGVDAIIACGVKQLPLETILRTSTGALYDMPFSIENNIHDVLNDLKMSGFTTYGADMSGLDIRETRIDTKKVLVMGSEGEGLSSRVVSKLDCAVSIKMSHEFDSLNVSVAAAILMDRMRG
;
A
#
# COMPACT_ATOMS: atom_id res chain seq x y z
N MET A 1 -3.95 6.94 15.42
CA MET A 1 -2.63 6.25 15.34
C MET A 1 -1.48 7.24 15.43
N LEU A 2 -0.26 6.78 15.84
CA LEU A 2 0.96 7.61 15.86
C LEU A 2 1.80 7.29 14.62
N ILE A 3 2.13 8.32 13.85
CA ILE A 3 3.05 8.21 12.70
C ILE A 3 4.27 9.10 12.91
N TYR A 4 5.35 8.80 12.21
CA TYR A 4 6.59 9.56 12.28
C TYR A 4 7.30 9.61 10.92
N ALA A 5 8.30 10.44 10.80
CA ALA A 5 9.04 10.86 9.62
C ALA A 5 8.37 12.01 8.82
N LYS A 6 9.21 12.82 8.18
CA LYS A 6 8.78 14.06 7.55
C LYS A 6 7.77 13.84 6.41
N GLN A 7 8.08 12.97 5.47
CA GLN A 7 7.30 12.82 4.24
C GLN A 7 5.84 12.38 4.45
N PRO A 8 5.53 11.28 5.18
CA PRO A 8 4.14 10.88 5.41
C PRO A 8 3.35 11.93 6.18
N ILE A 9 3.97 12.62 7.15
CA ILE A 9 3.32 13.69 7.91
C ILE A 9 2.99 14.88 7.00
N TYR A 10 3.91 15.32 6.13
CA TYR A 10 3.65 16.41 5.19
C TYR A 10 2.60 16.06 4.14
N TYR A 11 2.54 14.81 3.71
CA TYR A 11 1.45 14.34 2.86
C TYR A 11 0.09 14.58 3.51
N ILE A 12 -0.05 14.18 4.78
CA ILE A 12 -1.29 14.35 5.54
C ILE A 12 -1.57 15.83 5.84
N ILE A 13 -0.56 16.60 6.26
CA ILE A 13 -0.69 18.04 6.49
C ILE A 13 -1.25 18.77 5.25
N ASN A 14 -0.73 18.43 4.08
CA ASN A 14 -1.10 19.13 2.86
C ASN A 14 -2.48 18.70 2.31
N LYS A 15 -2.88 17.46 2.52
CA LYS A 15 -4.09 16.89 1.91
C LYS A 15 -5.25 16.73 2.90
N TYR A 16 -4.92 16.42 4.16
CA TYR A 16 -5.88 16.09 5.22
C TYR A 16 -5.52 16.74 6.56
N PRO A 17 -5.37 18.08 6.64
CA PRO A 17 -4.96 18.75 7.87
C PRO A 17 -5.92 18.46 9.05
N ASN A 18 -7.20 18.27 8.76
CA ASN A 18 -8.23 17.91 9.74
C ASN A 18 -8.08 16.50 10.33
N LYS A 19 -7.26 15.63 9.73
CA LYS A 19 -6.94 14.30 10.26
C LYS A 19 -5.82 14.33 11.29
N ILE A 20 -5.16 15.47 11.49
CA ILE A 20 -4.06 15.62 12.46
C ILE A 20 -4.65 16.04 13.80
N LYS A 21 -4.48 15.18 14.81
CA LYS A 21 -4.85 15.46 16.21
C LYS A 21 -3.82 16.31 16.93
N THR A 22 -2.52 15.99 16.73
CA THR A 22 -1.39 16.74 17.29
C THR A 22 -0.14 16.50 16.44
N LEU A 23 0.56 17.57 16.11
CA LEU A 23 1.90 17.51 15.51
C LEU A 23 2.96 17.72 16.59
N TYR A 24 3.93 16.81 16.70
CA TYR A 24 5.07 16.93 17.58
C TYR A 24 6.34 17.22 16.79
N LEU A 25 7.10 18.23 17.23
CA LEU A 25 8.35 18.66 16.62
C LEU A 25 9.50 18.42 17.61
N ALA A 26 10.42 17.54 17.25
CA ALA A 26 11.64 17.24 18.02
C ALA A 26 12.89 17.87 17.40
N LYS A 27 12.71 18.87 16.56
CA LYS A 27 13.77 19.69 15.96
C LYS A 27 13.29 21.10 15.69
N ASP A 28 14.24 22.02 15.53
CA ASP A 28 13.93 23.36 15.06
C ASP A 28 13.60 23.38 13.57
N LEU A 29 12.64 24.20 13.21
CA LEU A 29 12.25 24.49 11.85
C LEU A 29 12.56 25.94 11.49
N GLU A 30 12.70 26.21 10.21
CA GLU A 30 12.74 27.59 9.71
C GLU A 30 11.49 28.36 10.15
N LYS A 31 11.67 29.64 10.52
CA LYS A 31 10.61 30.49 11.05
C LYS A 31 9.37 30.51 10.14
N LYS A 32 9.57 30.54 8.82
CA LYS A 32 8.47 30.55 7.82
C LYS A 32 7.67 29.25 7.86
N GLU A 33 8.35 28.07 7.91
CA GLU A 33 7.73 26.76 7.97
C GLU A 33 6.96 26.57 9.29
N TYR A 34 7.60 26.91 10.41
CA TYR A 34 6.93 26.85 11.72
C TYR A 34 5.67 27.71 11.76
N SER A 35 5.75 28.95 11.27
CA SER A 35 4.60 29.87 11.23
C SER A 35 3.48 29.34 10.33
N ARG A 36 3.81 28.63 9.25
CA ARG A 36 2.83 27.98 8.39
C ARG A 36 2.08 26.87 9.14
N LEU A 37 2.82 25.98 9.82
CA LEU A 37 2.24 24.88 10.57
C LEU A 37 1.32 25.34 11.70
N MET A 38 1.71 26.40 12.43
CA MET A 38 0.91 26.99 13.50
C MET A 38 -0.45 27.57 13.02
N LYS A 39 -0.56 27.92 11.72
CA LYS A 39 -1.79 28.47 11.12
C LYS A 39 -2.74 27.42 10.58
N MET A 40 -2.36 26.11 10.61
CA MET A 40 -3.15 25.05 9.99
C MET A 40 -4.29 24.49 10.85
N GLY A 41 -4.47 24.99 12.08
CA GLY A 41 -5.62 24.67 12.92
C GLY A 41 -5.48 23.46 13.82
N PHE A 42 -4.42 22.67 13.71
CA PHE A 42 -4.12 21.58 14.64
C PHE A 42 -3.07 21.98 15.69
N PRO A 43 -3.07 21.35 16.89
CA PRO A 43 -2.07 21.60 17.91
C PRO A 43 -0.66 21.22 17.45
N VAL A 44 0.32 22.15 17.64
CA VAL A 44 1.74 21.89 17.41
C VAL A 44 2.48 21.96 18.73
N LYS A 45 3.16 20.86 19.11
CA LYS A 45 3.92 20.75 20.36
C LYS A 45 5.40 20.50 20.08
N ARG A 46 6.27 21.25 20.72
CA ARG A 46 7.71 20.97 20.74
C ARG A 46 8.00 19.95 21.84
N ILE A 47 8.78 18.94 21.52
CA ILE A 47 9.18 17.91 22.48
C ILE A 47 10.70 17.66 22.40
N PRO A 48 11.34 17.24 23.50
CA PRO A 48 12.72 16.79 23.48
C PRO A 48 12.92 15.59 22.56
N ASN A 49 14.10 15.47 21.96
CA ASN A 49 14.44 14.34 21.08
C ASN A 49 14.31 12.97 21.78
N GLU A 50 14.67 12.90 23.08
CA GLU A 50 14.52 11.68 23.89
C GLU A 50 13.04 11.25 24.02
N ALA A 51 12.14 12.21 24.21
CA ALA A 51 10.70 11.93 24.26
C ALA A 51 10.20 11.41 22.90
N ALA A 52 10.63 12.04 21.80
CA ALA A 52 10.31 11.60 20.45
C ALA A 52 10.82 10.17 20.17
N GLN A 53 12.04 9.85 20.57
CA GLN A 53 12.64 8.51 20.43
C GLN A 53 11.82 7.45 21.18
N LYS A 54 11.39 7.74 22.41
CA LYS A 54 10.53 6.84 23.17
C LYS A 54 9.18 6.62 22.49
N MET A 55 8.56 7.68 21.96
CA MET A 55 7.26 7.60 21.28
C MET A 55 7.33 6.72 20.02
N CYS A 56 8.42 6.80 19.24
CA CYS A 56 8.57 6.01 18.01
C CYS A 56 9.39 4.71 18.21
N LYS A 57 9.60 4.26 19.46
CA LYS A 57 10.36 3.04 19.81
C LYS A 57 11.76 3.01 19.15
N ASN A 58 12.48 4.12 19.25
CA ASN A 58 13.82 4.33 18.70
C ASN A 58 13.91 4.26 17.15
N ALA A 59 12.80 4.39 16.45
CA ALA A 59 12.82 4.48 15.00
C ALA A 59 13.25 5.89 14.52
N SER A 60 13.63 6.01 13.26
CA SER A 60 14.04 7.29 12.66
C SER A 60 12.84 8.21 12.41
N HIS A 61 12.60 9.16 13.31
CA HIS A 61 11.49 10.11 13.23
C HIS A 61 11.81 11.41 12.48
N GLN A 62 13.08 11.67 12.16
CA GLN A 62 13.51 12.88 11.43
C GLN A 62 13.06 14.21 12.07
N GLY A 63 12.75 14.19 13.36
CA GLY A 63 12.24 15.34 14.11
C GLY A 63 10.74 15.60 13.96
N PHE A 64 9.97 14.71 13.31
CA PHE A 64 8.53 14.83 13.11
C PHE A 64 7.78 13.59 13.59
N LEU A 65 6.77 13.81 14.44
CA LEU A 65 5.78 12.80 14.84
C LEU A 65 4.39 13.45 14.78
N ALA A 66 3.37 12.68 14.50
CA ALA A 66 1.99 13.17 14.54
C ALA A 66 1.03 12.08 15.04
N GLU A 67 0.13 12.48 15.92
CA GLU A 67 -1.10 11.73 16.15
C GLU A 67 -2.10 12.09 15.08
N VAL A 68 -2.62 11.06 14.40
CA VAL A 68 -3.56 11.22 13.30
C VAL A 68 -4.77 10.30 13.48
N ASP A 69 -5.84 10.55 12.76
CA ASP A 69 -6.98 9.63 12.72
C ASP A 69 -6.55 8.26 12.18
N ASP A 70 -7.30 7.22 12.51
CA ASP A 70 -7.02 5.89 12.02
C ASP A 70 -7.40 5.75 10.54
N VAL A 71 -6.67 4.91 9.82
CA VAL A 71 -7.06 4.49 8.47
C VAL A 71 -8.29 3.59 8.57
N LEU A 72 -9.31 3.90 7.80
CA LEU A 72 -10.52 3.10 7.76
C LEU A 72 -10.41 2.07 6.63
N LEU A 73 -10.58 0.80 6.99
CA LEU A 73 -10.73 -0.26 6.00
C LEU A 73 -12.08 -0.13 5.30
N GLN A 74 -12.11 -0.43 4.01
CA GLN A 74 -13.34 -0.42 3.24
C GLN A 74 -14.11 -1.72 3.46
N PRO A 75 -15.47 -1.68 3.45
CA PRO A 75 -16.27 -2.89 3.43
C PRO A 75 -16.00 -3.66 2.13
N TYR A 76 -16.12 -4.99 2.19
CA TYR A 76 -15.70 -5.87 1.11
C TYR A 76 -16.47 -5.67 -0.21
N ASP A 77 -17.75 -5.34 -0.15
CA ASP A 77 -18.59 -5.07 -1.32
C ASP A 77 -18.18 -3.81 -2.11
N PHE A 78 -17.44 -2.89 -1.46
CA PHE A 78 -16.87 -1.70 -2.11
C PHE A 78 -16.00 -2.02 -3.34
N PHE A 79 -15.37 -3.20 -3.36
CA PHE A 79 -14.41 -3.56 -4.40
C PHE A 79 -15.03 -4.01 -5.71
N PHE A 80 -16.30 -4.46 -5.70
CA PHE A 80 -16.96 -5.02 -6.88
C PHE A 80 -17.26 -3.98 -7.97
N GLU A 81 -17.34 -2.70 -7.61
CA GLU A 81 -17.59 -1.59 -8.55
C GLU A 81 -16.28 -1.01 -9.16
N LYS A 82 -15.13 -1.54 -8.77
CA LYS A 82 -13.82 -1.06 -9.26
C LYS A 82 -13.48 -1.66 -10.62
N LYS A 83 -12.48 -1.07 -11.29
CA LYS A 83 -11.96 -1.56 -12.57
C LYS A 83 -10.63 -2.27 -12.42
N PHE A 84 -9.77 -1.78 -11.54
CA PHE A 84 -8.45 -2.37 -11.29
C PHE A 84 -8.23 -2.59 -9.79
N VAL A 85 -8.29 -3.85 -9.37
CA VAL A 85 -8.05 -4.27 -7.98
C VAL A 85 -6.72 -5.01 -7.89
N LEU A 86 -5.94 -4.72 -6.85
CA LEU A 86 -4.74 -5.46 -6.50
C LEU A 86 -5.03 -6.37 -5.31
N VAL A 87 -4.71 -7.65 -5.42
CA VAL A 87 -4.81 -8.63 -4.32
C VAL A 87 -3.41 -9.04 -3.88
N LEU A 88 -3.12 -8.89 -2.58
CA LEU A 88 -1.86 -9.32 -1.95
C LEU A 88 -2.10 -10.62 -1.19
N SER A 89 -1.54 -11.72 -1.66
CA SER A 89 -1.72 -13.06 -1.09
C SER A 89 -0.59 -13.41 -0.13
N GLY A 90 -0.87 -13.45 1.17
CA GLY A 90 0.10 -13.88 2.19
C GLY A 90 1.30 -12.95 2.36
N LEU A 91 1.24 -11.72 1.86
CA LEU A 91 2.32 -10.74 2.01
C LEU A 91 2.25 -10.10 3.40
N THR A 92 3.36 -10.17 4.15
CA THR A 92 3.45 -9.68 5.54
C THR A 92 4.49 -8.59 5.75
N ASP A 93 5.48 -8.46 4.85
CA ASP A 93 6.48 -7.41 4.93
C ASP A 93 5.87 -6.03 4.70
N VAL A 94 5.84 -5.23 5.76
CA VAL A 94 5.20 -3.90 5.76
C VAL A 94 5.95 -2.87 4.92
N GLY A 95 7.23 -3.07 4.65
CA GLY A 95 8.03 -2.23 3.75
C GLY A 95 7.57 -2.44 2.31
N ASN A 96 7.46 -3.70 1.90
CA ASN A 96 6.96 -4.06 0.57
C ASN A 96 5.49 -3.68 0.37
N ILE A 97 4.62 -3.96 1.36
CA ILE A 97 3.21 -3.54 1.29
C ILE A 97 3.12 -2.02 1.12
N GLY A 98 3.88 -1.24 1.90
CA GLY A 98 3.88 0.22 1.78
C GLY A 98 4.37 0.73 0.43
N ALA A 99 5.44 0.12 -0.12
CA ALA A 99 5.95 0.44 -1.45
C ALA A 99 4.92 0.11 -2.55
N ILE A 100 4.23 -1.04 -2.42
CA ILE A 100 3.15 -1.44 -3.32
C ILE A 100 1.98 -0.46 -3.23
N VAL A 101 1.50 -0.12 -2.04
CA VAL A 101 0.41 0.86 -1.83
C VAL A 101 0.74 2.19 -2.48
N ARG A 102 1.97 2.68 -2.29
CA ARG A 102 2.43 3.94 -2.90
C ARG A 102 2.43 3.86 -4.43
N SER A 103 2.95 2.77 -5.00
CA SER A 103 3.00 2.57 -6.44
C SER A 103 1.60 2.38 -7.02
N ALA A 104 0.75 1.60 -6.37
CA ALA A 104 -0.63 1.35 -6.77
C ALA A 104 -1.43 2.66 -6.83
N TYR A 105 -1.32 3.49 -5.81
CA TYR A 105 -1.96 4.81 -5.81
C TYR A 105 -1.46 5.69 -6.97
N ALA A 106 -0.14 5.75 -7.18
CA ALA A 106 0.46 6.57 -8.24
C ALA A 106 0.12 6.07 -9.65
N LEU A 107 -0.10 4.76 -9.82
CA LEU A 107 -0.37 4.12 -11.11
C LEU A 107 -1.88 3.95 -11.40
N GLY A 108 -2.76 4.45 -10.54
CA GLY A 108 -4.20 4.46 -10.77
C GLY A 108 -4.89 3.10 -10.53
N VAL A 109 -4.34 2.27 -9.64
CA VAL A 109 -5.06 1.11 -9.07
C VAL A 109 -6.18 1.65 -8.19
N ASP A 110 -7.38 1.12 -8.32
CA ASP A 110 -8.55 1.64 -7.62
C ASP A 110 -8.64 1.19 -6.16
N ALA A 111 -8.11 -0.01 -5.84
CA ALA A 111 -8.22 -0.58 -4.50
C ALA A 111 -7.27 -1.77 -4.28
N ILE A 112 -6.97 -2.07 -3.01
CA ILE A 112 -6.11 -3.17 -2.59
C ILE A 112 -6.85 -4.07 -1.59
N ILE A 113 -6.77 -5.39 -1.76
CA ILE A 113 -7.25 -6.40 -0.82
C ILE A 113 -6.04 -7.22 -0.35
N ALA A 114 -5.76 -7.21 0.95
CA ALA A 114 -4.76 -8.11 1.54
C ALA A 114 -5.44 -9.40 2.00
N CYS A 115 -4.97 -10.56 1.52
CA CYS A 115 -5.54 -11.86 1.83
C CYS A 115 -4.56 -12.76 2.58
N GLY A 116 -5.10 -13.68 3.39
CA GLY A 116 -4.30 -14.69 4.11
C GLY A 116 -3.53 -14.12 5.31
N VAL A 117 -3.88 -12.94 5.77
CA VAL A 117 -3.34 -12.29 6.97
C VAL A 117 -4.51 -11.87 7.88
N LYS A 118 -4.34 -12.03 9.20
CA LYS A 118 -5.41 -11.67 10.15
C LYS A 118 -5.49 -10.16 10.40
N GLN A 119 -4.34 -9.49 10.41
CA GLN A 119 -4.22 -8.06 10.66
C GLN A 119 -2.90 -7.54 10.10
N LEU A 120 -2.85 -6.26 9.80
CA LEU A 120 -1.66 -5.56 9.35
C LEU A 120 -1.45 -4.28 10.18
N PRO A 121 -0.21 -3.90 10.50
CA PRO A 121 0.07 -2.65 11.22
C PRO A 121 -0.10 -1.44 10.29
N LEU A 122 -1.34 -0.96 10.15
CA LEU A 122 -1.71 0.10 9.20
C LEU A 122 -0.93 1.40 9.42
N GLU A 123 -0.53 1.72 10.67
CA GLU A 123 0.32 2.88 10.95
C GLU A 123 1.70 2.76 10.31
N THR A 124 2.25 1.54 10.26
CA THR A 124 3.54 1.30 9.60
C THR A 124 3.39 1.36 8.09
N ILE A 125 2.33 0.77 7.53
CA ILE A 125 2.03 0.83 6.10
C ILE A 125 1.75 2.26 5.66
N LEU A 126 1.00 3.04 6.45
CA LEU A 126 0.76 4.46 6.18
C LEU A 126 2.09 5.23 6.08
N ARG A 127 3.02 4.96 6.99
CA ARG A 127 4.35 5.56 6.98
C ARG A 127 5.19 5.11 5.79
N THR A 128 5.27 3.79 5.53
CA THR A 128 6.09 3.24 4.43
C THR A 128 5.52 3.57 3.05
N SER A 129 4.21 3.74 2.93
CA SER A 129 3.56 4.26 1.71
C SER A 129 3.64 5.78 1.55
N THR A 130 4.34 6.48 2.46
CA THR A 130 4.46 7.95 2.46
C THR A 130 3.10 8.68 2.54
N GLY A 131 2.12 8.06 3.21
CA GLY A 131 0.78 8.62 3.38
C GLY A 131 -0.26 8.14 2.37
N ALA A 132 0.15 7.47 1.28
CA ALA A 132 -0.75 7.05 0.20
C ALA A 132 -1.88 6.11 0.67
N LEU A 133 -1.69 5.38 1.79
CA LEU A 133 -2.72 4.51 2.35
C LEU A 133 -4.00 5.27 2.77
N TYR A 134 -3.94 6.57 3.03
CA TYR A 134 -5.16 7.36 3.30
C TYR A 134 -6.06 7.53 2.07
N ASP A 135 -5.47 7.44 0.88
CA ASP A 135 -6.18 7.61 -0.38
C ASP A 135 -6.48 6.28 -1.07
N MET A 136 -5.76 5.22 -0.68
CA MET A 136 -5.92 3.90 -1.27
C MET A 136 -6.98 3.10 -0.51
N PRO A 137 -8.14 2.81 -1.09
CA PRO A 137 -9.10 1.90 -0.52
C PRO A 137 -8.45 0.55 -0.24
N PHE A 138 -8.57 0.07 1.01
CA PHE A 138 -7.86 -1.10 1.49
C PHE A 138 -8.80 -1.98 2.33
N SER A 139 -8.76 -3.31 2.14
CA SER A 139 -9.39 -4.28 3.04
C SER A 139 -8.44 -5.41 3.42
N ILE A 140 -8.79 -6.16 4.45
CA ILE A 140 -8.08 -7.35 4.90
C ILE A 140 -9.08 -8.49 4.94
N GLU A 141 -8.86 -9.52 4.12
CA GLU A 141 -9.72 -10.68 3.97
C GLU A 141 -9.00 -11.98 4.31
N ASN A 142 -9.70 -12.90 4.95
CA ASN A 142 -9.07 -14.14 5.41
C ASN A 142 -8.80 -15.14 4.29
N ASN A 143 -9.72 -15.27 3.32
CA ASN A 143 -9.71 -16.33 2.33
C ASN A 143 -9.60 -15.79 0.90
N ILE A 144 -8.43 -15.96 0.31
CA ILE A 144 -8.19 -15.54 -1.07
C ILE A 144 -9.09 -16.25 -2.09
N HIS A 145 -9.48 -17.49 -1.82
CA HIS A 145 -10.29 -18.26 -2.76
C HIS A 145 -11.71 -17.70 -2.88
N ASP A 146 -12.29 -17.22 -1.77
CA ASP A 146 -13.59 -16.57 -1.77
C ASP A 146 -13.48 -15.22 -2.47
N VAL A 147 -12.43 -14.43 -2.15
CA VAL A 147 -12.15 -13.15 -2.81
C VAL A 147 -12.06 -13.30 -4.34
N LEU A 148 -11.31 -14.29 -4.83
CA LEU A 148 -11.17 -14.50 -6.28
C LEU A 148 -12.48 -14.93 -6.93
N ASN A 149 -13.27 -15.81 -6.27
CA ASN A 149 -14.58 -16.22 -6.79
C ASN A 149 -15.54 -15.03 -6.91
N ASP A 150 -15.65 -14.21 -5.86
CA ASP A 150 -16.56 -13.08 -5.82
C ASP A 150 -16.18 -11.99 -6.83
N LEU A 151 -14.88 -11.72 -6.99
CA LEU A 151 -14.39 -10.79 -8.00
C LEU A 151 -14.69 -11.29 -9.42
N LYS A 152 -14.51 -12.60 -9.69
CA LYS A 152 -14.89 -13.20 -10.97
C LYS A 152 -16.40 -13.11 -11.25
N MET A 153 -17.22 -13.42 -10.25
CA MET A 153 -18.68 -13.29 -10.36
C MET A 153 -19.10 -11.83 -10.61
N SER A 154 -18.29 -10.88 -10.16
CA SER A 154 -18.48 -9.44 -10.41
C SER A 154 -17.90 -8.98 -11.75
N GLY A 155 -17.44 -9.89 -12.61
CA GLY A 155 -16.97 -9.63 -13.98
C GLY A 155 -15.51 -9.21 -14.10
N PHE A 156 -14.66 -9.47 -13.09
CA PHE A 156 -13.25 -9.25 -13.19
C PHE A 156 -12.53 -10.42 -13.89
N THR A 157 -11.56 -10.10 -14.74
CA THR A 157 -10.52 -11.06 -15.19
C THR A 157 -9.37 -11.05 -14.21
N THR A 158 -8.96 -12.22 -13.74
CA THR A 158 -7.94 -12.40 -12.70
C THR A 158 -6.59 -12.78 -13.29
N TYR A 159 -5.58 -11.95 -13.04
CA TYR A 159 -4.20 -12.14 -13.48
C TYR A 159 -3.32 -12.40 -12.26
N GLY A 160 -2.52 -13.45 -12.27
CA GLY A 160 -1.56 -13.72 -11.19
C GLY A 160 -0.13 -13.53 -11.64
N ALA A 161 0.67 -12.90 -10.79
CA ALA A 161 2.10 -12.77 -11.00
C ALA A 161 2.79 -14.13 -10.75
N ASP A 162 3.26 -14.78 -11.82
CA ASP A 162 3.96 -16.05 -11.76
C ASP A 162 5.04 -16.10 -12.83
N MET A 163 6.24 -16.60 -12.50
CA MET A 163 7.38 -16.62 -13.40
C MET A 163 7.15 -17.51 -14.65
N SER A 164 6.31 -18.53 -14.52
CA SER A 164 5.92 -19.43 -15.62
C SER A 164 4.80 -18.86 -16.50
N GLY A 165 4.25 -17.68 -16.15
CA GLY A 165 3.17 -17.04 -16.87
C GLY A 165 3.58 -16.46 -18.23
N LEU A 166 2.59 -15.95 -18.96
CA LEU A 166 2.79 -15.25 -20.23
C LEU A 166 3.50 -13.90 -20.01
N ASP A 167 4.31 -13.46 -20.96
CA ASP A 167 4.92 -12.13 -20.88
C ASP A 167 3.82 -11.06 -20.80
N ILE A 168 3.85 -10.25 -19.76
CA ILE A 168 2.87 -9.17 -19.57
C ILE A 168 2.81 -8.19 -20.75
N ARG A 169 3.90 -8.04 -21.50
CA ARG A 169 3.96 -7.15 -22.67
C ARG A 169 3.19 -7.68 -23.89
N GLU A 170 2.98 -9.00 -23.94
CA GLU A 170 2.28 -9.70 -25.01
C GLU A 170 0.87 -10.10 -24.60
N THR A 171 0.53 -9.91 -23.32
CA THR A 171 -0.76 -10.30 -22.76
C THR A 171 -1.79 -9.19 -22.97
N ARG A 172 -2.94 -9.54 -23.56
CA ARG A 172 -4.10 -8.64 -23.61
C ARG A 172 -4.71 -8.51 -22.23
N ILE A 173 -4.85 -7.28 -21.77
CA ILE A 173 -5.40 -6.97 -20.44
C ILE A 173 -6.81 -6.43 -20.58
N ASP A 174 -7.75 -7.02 -19.85
CA ASP A 174 -9.14 -6.58 -19.81
C ASP A 174 -9.31 -5.30 -19.01
N THR A 175 -10.42 -4.59 -19.27
CA THR A 175 -10.70 -3.32 -18.59
C THR A 175 -10.98 -3.53 -17.11
N LYS A 176 -11.77 -4.55 -16.75
CA LYS A 176 -12.11 -4.90 -15.36
C LYS A 176 -11.20 -6.07 -14.93
N LYS A 177 -10.21 -5.78 -14.11
CA LYS A 177 -9.08 -6.67 -13.85
C LYS A 177 -8.63 -6.72 -12.40
N VAL A 178 -8.14 -7.87 -12.01
CA VAL A 178 -7.45 -8.11 -10.74
C VAL A 178 -6.01 -8.54 -11.02
N LEU A 179 -5.04 -7.90 -10.37
CA LEU A 179 -3.67 -8.42 -10.30
C LEU A 179 -3.47 -9.08 -8.94
N VAL A 180 -3.04 -10.32 -8.92
CA VAL A 180 -2.74 -11.07 -7.70
C VAL A 180 -1.23 -11.20 -7.55
N MET A 181 -0.70 -10.70 -6.43
CA MET A 181 0.71 -10.80 -6.04
C MET A 181 0.86 -11.81 -4.91
N GLY A 182 1.81 -12.71 -5.01
CA GLY A 182 2.14 -13.69 -3.98
C GLY A 182 3.08 -13.15 -2.90
N SER A 183 3.37 -13.99 -1.91
CA SER A 183 4.38 -13.73 -0.87
C SER A 183 5.80 -13.74 -1.44
N GLU A 184 6.74 -13.14 -0.67
CA GLU A 184 8.16 -13.23 -1.01
C GLU A 184 8.67 -14.66 -0.84
N GLY A 185 9.45 -15.10 -1.81
CA GLY A 185 10.05 -16.44 -1.82
C GLY A 185 9.15 -17.57 -2.36
N GLU A 186 7.92 -17.67 -1.90
CA GLU A 186 7.01 -18.77 -2.32
C GLU A 186 6.10 -18.36 -3.52
N GLY A 187 5.90 -17.07 -3.73
CA GLY A 187 4.99 -16.59 -4.77
C GLY A 187 3.52 -16.94 -4.49
N LEU A 188 2.78 -17.26 -5.53
CA LEU A 188 1.41 -17.74 -5.46
C LEU A 188 1.38 -19.26 -5.31
N SER A 189 0.54 -19.77 -4.40
CA SER A 189 0.35 -21.23 -4.29
C SER A 189 -0.28 -21.80 -5.56
N SER A 190 0.03 -23.06 -5.89
CA SER A 190 -0.55 -23.74 -7.06
C SER A 190 -2.09 -23.76 -7.04
N ARG A 191 -2.71 -23.81 -5.86
CA ARG A 191 -4.18 -23.73 -5.68
C ARG A 191 -4.73 -22.35 -6.04
N VAL A 192 -3.98 -21.26 -5.80
CA VAL A 192 -4.37 -19.91 -6.22
C VAL A 192 -4.19 -19.79 -7.72
N VAL A 193 -3.01 -20.18 -8.25
CA VAL A 193 -2.70 -20.12 -9.68
C VAL A 193 -3.76 -20.87 -10.52
N SER A 194 -4.19 -22.06 -10.10
CA SER A 194 -5.22 -22.83 -10.81
C SER A 194 -6.60 -22.20 -10.88
N LYS A 195 -6.86 -21.18 -10.03
CA LYS A 195 -8.11 -20.40 -10.03
C LYS A 195 -8.04 -19.11 -10.82
N LEU A 196 -6.85 -18.71 -11.28
CA LEU A 196 -6.69 -17.50 -12.07
C LEU A 196 -7.09 -17.73 -13.53
N ASP A 197 -7.50 -16.66 -14.21
CA ASP A 197 -7.82 -16.72 -15.63
C ASP A 197 -6.53 -16.70 -16.46
N CYS A 198 -5.51 -15.99 -15.98
CA CYS A 198 -4.22 -15.87 -16.65
C CYS A 198 -3.09 -15.74 -15.62
N ALA A 199 -1.99 -16.45 -15.84
CA ALA A 199 -0.73 -16.20 -15.18
C ALA A 199 0.13 -15.29 -16.05
N VAL A 200 0.69 -14.23 -15.47
CA VAL A 200 1.53 -13.24 -16.18
C VAL A 200 2.91 -13.13 -15.55
N SER A 201 3.91 -12.93 -16.38
CA SER A 201 5.31 -12.82 -15.98
C SER A 201 5.96 -11.53 -16.48
N ILE A 202 7.06 -11.17 -15.84
CA ILE A 202 8.01 -10.16 -16.33
C ILE A 202 9.19 -10.91 -16.94
N LYS A 203 9.34 -10.83 -18.26
CA LYS A 203 10.46 -11.47 -18.95
C LYS A 203 11.78 -10.83 -18.52
N MET A 204 12.68 -11.64 -17.98
CA MET A 204 14.01 -11.21 -17.59
C MET A 204 15.01 -11.44 -18.70
N SER A 205 15.99 -10.54 -18.86
CA SER A 205 17.04 -10.65 -19.89
C SER A 205 18.15 -11.63 -19.51
N HIS A 206 18.28 -11.92 -18.22
CA HIS A 206 19.28 -12.83 -17.68
C HIS A 206 18.60 -13.83 -16.74
N GLU A 207 19.25 -14.97 -16.50
CA GLU A 207 18.81 -15.95 -15.50
C GLU A 207 18.91 -15.31 -14.10
N PHE A 208 17.77 -15.09 -13.47
CA PHE A 208 17.65 -14.54 -12.13
C PHE A 208 16.37 -15.05 -11.48
N ASP A 209 16.44 -15.39 -10.19
CA ASP A 209 15.35 -16.12 -9.53
C ASP A 209 14.06 -15.28 -9.44
N SER A 210 14.13 -14.01 -9.05
CA SER A 210 12.94 -13.15 -8.96
C SER A 210 13.31 -11.69 -8.73
N LEU A 211 12.37 -10.80 -9.03
CA LEU A 211 12.42 -9.39 -8.59
C LEU A 211 11.81 -9.28 -7.19
N ASN A 212 12.24 -8.28 -6.43
CA ASN A 212 11.51 -7.89 -5.22
C ASN A 212 10.03 -7.67 -5.54
N VAL A 213 9.14 -8.16 -4.66
CA VAL A 213 7.69 -8.16 -4.91
C VAL A 213 7.11 -6.78 -5.18
N SER A 214 7.61 -5.73 -4.52
CA SER A 214 7.13 -4.36 -4.75
C SER A 214 7.58 -3.79 -6.11
N VAL A 215 8.74 -4.19 -6.58
CA VAL A 215 9.25 -3.84 -7.92
C VAL A 215 8.44 -4.57 -9.00
N ALA A 216 8.25 -5.89 -8.84
CA ALA A 216 7.42 -6.68 -9.75
C ALA A 216 5.99 -6.14 -9.84
N ALA A 217 5.37 -5.85 -8.69
CA ALA A 217 4.04 -5.24 -8.62
C ALA A 217 3.98 -3.92 -9.39
N ALA A 218 4.97 -3.03 -9.21
CA ALA A 218 4.99 -1.73 -9.90
C ALA A 218 5.08 -1.90 -11.42
N ILE A 219 5.93 -2.80 -11.91
CA ILE A 219 6.08 -3.08 -13.34
C ILE A 219 4.77 -3.65 -13.91
N LEU A 220 4.17 -4.64 -13.24
CA LEU A 220 2.93 -5.27 -13.71
C LEU A 220 1.78 -4.26 -13.70
N MET A 221 1.61 -3.49 -12.62
CA MET A 221 0.58 -2.45 -12.55
C MET A 221 0.74 -1.40 -13.66
N ASP A 222 1.97 -0.95 -13.95
CA ASP A 222 2.23 0.00 -15.03
C ASP A 222 1.84 -0.55 -16.40
N ARG A 223 2.13 -1.83 -16.67
CA ARG A 223 1.77 -2.50 -17.92
C ARG A 223 0.27 -2.79 -18.05
N MET A 224 -0.41 -2.98 -16.93
CA MET A 224 -1.85 -3.29 -16.88
C MET A 224 -2.73 -2.04 -16.87
N ARG A 225 -2.21 -0.87 -16.52
CA ARG A 225 -3.01 0.36 -16.61
C ARG A 225 -3.35 0.65 -18.09
N GLY A 226 -4.59 1.05 -18.33
CA GLY A 226 -5.08 1.41 -19.67
C GLY A 226 -4.57 2.78 -20.10
#